data_ee7cf5aa0894b95a1dc92827e9584530
#
_entry.id   ee7cf5aa0894b95a1dc92827e9584530
#
_cell.length_a   1.000
_cell.length_b   1.000
_cell.length_c   1.000
_cell.angle_alpha   90.00
_cell.angle_beta   90.00
_cell.angle_gamma   90.00
#
_symmetry.space_group_name_H-M   'P 1'
#
loop_
_entity.id
_entity.type
_entity.pdbx_description
1 polymer ?
#
loop_
_entity_poly.entity_id
_entity_poly.type
_entity_poly.pdbx_seq_one_letter_code
_entity_poly.pdbx_strand_id
1 'polypeptide(L)'
;MKSKIKNGEYKIFKTLVQLTPQMCKELKSYAKKHSESIFNPDYNRLQTPINNTHFFYTIFEDALIKTGVTRGRIINDMVLLYSKKGCKKQAYHYDYDPDKVTNNIRRKPCGVLFAIEDNTKLNILGEGEVYLNQGDCLVFEGDCVHAGSAYNYDNVRLHTYLDVIDIKRSENSTWFY
;
A
#
# COMPACT_ATOMS: atom_id res chain seq x y z
N MET A 1 -26.63 8.65 -19.39
CA MET A 1 -25.83 9.24 -18.32
C MET A 1 -25.04 8.13 -17.65
N LYS A 2 -23.72 8.02 -17.85
CA LYS A 2 -22.89 7.11 -17.04
C LYS A 2 -22.81 7.72 -15.64
N SER A 3 -23.36 7.06 -14.63
CA SER A 3 -23.15 7.44 -13.23
C SER A 3 -21.65 7.51 -12.99
N LYS A 4 -21.13 8.66 -12.53
CA LYS A 4 -19.75 8.73 -12.03
C LYS A 4 -19.68 7.74 -10.85
N ILE A 5 -18.98 6.64 -11.04
CA ILE A 5 -18.66 5.75 -9.92
C ILE A 5 -17.84 6.60 -8.95
N LYS A 6 -18.36 6.78 -7.73
CA LYS A 6 -17.64 7.49 -6.67
C LYS A 6 -16.47 6.59 -6.27
N ASN A 7 -15.24 7.07 -6.47
CA ASN A 7 -14.06 6.35 -6.00
C ASN A 7 -14.07 6.27 -4.46
N GLY A 8 -13.49 5.20 -3.89
CA GLY A 8 -13.34 5.04 -2.45
C GLY A 8 -12.52 6.16 -1.82
N GLU A 9 -12.68 6.37 -0.52
CA GLU A 9 -12.02 7.46 0.20
C GLU A 9 -10.58 7.06 0.57
N TYR A 10 -9.73 8.08 0.76
CA TYR A 10 -8.38 7.90 1.30
C TYR A 10 -8.04 8.98 2.32
N LYS A 11 -7.06 8.69 3.17
CA LYS A 11 -6.55 9.62 4.17
C LYS A 11 -5.04 9.51 4.29
N ILE A 12 -4.37 10.65 4.43
CA ILE A 12 -2.92 10.72 4.69
C ILE A 12 -2.71 11.10 6.16
N PHE A 13 -1.93 10.27 6.86
CA PHE A 13 -1.40 10.57 8.19
C PHE A 13 0.05 11.03 8.03
N LYS A 14 0.31 12.30 8.35
CA LYS A 14 1.63 12.89 8.19
C LYS A 14 2.57 12.43 9.30
N THR A 15 3.79 12.09 8.94
CA THR A 15 4.88 11.71 9.85
C THR A 15 4.43 10.71 10.92
N LEU A 16 3.65 9.72 10.49
CA LEU A 16 3.09 8.71 11.41
C LEU A 16 4.19 7.82 12.00
N VAL A 17 5.23 7.53 11.24
CA VAL A 17 6.39 6.76 11.67
C VAL A 17 7.64 7.63 11.61
N GLN A 18 8.34 7.73 12.73
CA GLN A 18 9.64 8.39 12.77
C GLN A 18 10.73 7.40 12.32
N LEU A 19 11.12 7.48 11.06
CA LEU A 19 12.17 6.66 10.48
C LEU A 19 13.50 7.39 10.56
N THR A 20 14.48 6.79 11.26
CA THR A 20 15.85 7.30 11.24
C THR A 20 16.52 6.96 9.89
N PRO A 21 17.56 7.72 9.48
CA PRO A 21 18.33 7.38 8.27
C PRO A 21 18.86 5.95 8.27
N GLN A 22 19.22 5.43 9.44
CA GLN A 22 19.70 4.05 9.58
C GLN A 22 18.57 3.04 9.32
N MET A 23 17.38 3.24 9.89
CA MET A 23 16.21 2.39 9.64
C MET A 23 15.82 2.37 8.16
N CYS A 24 15.82 3.54 7.50
CA CYS A 24 15.55 3.61 6.06
C CYS A 24 16.59 2.82 5.25
N LYS A 25 17.88 2.95 5.59
CA LYS A 25 18.96 2.21 4.95
C LYS A 25 18.79 0.69 5.12
N GLU A 26 18.44 0.25 6.31
CA GLU A 26 18.20 -1.18 6.61
C GLU A 26 16.99 -1.73 5.85
N LEU A 27 15.85 -1.03 5.85
CA LEU A 27 14.66 -1.41 5.10
C LEU A 27 14.94 -1.50 3.60
N LYS A 28 15.64 -0.52 3.05
CA LYS A 28 16.03 -0.51 1.62
C LYS A 28 16.99 -1.66 1.29
N SER A 29 17.96 -1.92 2.16
CA SER A 29 18.91 -3.02 1.99
C SER A 29 18.18 -4.37 2.06
N TYR A 30 17.30 -4.53 3.03
CA TYR A 30 16.49 -5.74 3.19
C TYR A 30 15.61 -5.99 1.97
N ALA A 31 14.89 -4.96 1.49
CA ALA A 31 14.07 -5.04 0.31
C ALA A 31 14.87 -5.49 -0.92
N LYS A 32 16.04 -4.88 -1.15
CA LYS A 32 16.89 -5.20 -2.32
C LYS A 32 17.48 -6.61 -2.26
N LYS A 33 17.81 -7.09 -1.07
CA LYS A 33 18.46 -8.39 -0.87
C LYS A 33 17.47 -9.56 -0.97
N HIS A 34 16.24 -9.38 -0.49
CA HIS A 34 15.26 -10.45 -0.32
C HIS A 34 14.05 -10.31 -1.26
N SER A 35 14.13 -9.44 -2.26
CA SER A 35 13.02 -9.17 -3.15
C SER A 35 12.78 -10.30 -4.15
N GLU A 36 11.51 -10.62 -4.31
CA GLU A 36 11.00 -11.52 -5.33
C GLU A 36 10.21 -10.73 -6.38
N SER A 37 10.15 -11.25 -7.60
CA SER A 37 9.41 -10.59 -8.67
C SER A 37 7.91 -10.63 -8.39
N ILE A 38 7.25 -9.47 -8.48
CA ILE A 38 5.79 -9.39 -8.46
C ILE A 38 5.29 -9.61 -9.89
N PHE A 39 4.45 -10.58 -10.10
CA PHE A 39 3.54 -10.86 -11.21
C PHE A 39 3.98 -10.54 -12.63
N ASN A 40 4.63 -9.42 -12.87
CA ASN A 40 5.03 -9.04 -14.22
C ASN A 40 6.43 -8.44 -14.18
N PRO A 41 7.43 -9.15 -14.71
CA PRO A 41 8.81 -8.69 -14.77
C PRO A 41 8.96 -7.37 -15.54
N ASP A 42 8.02 -7.03 -16.44
CA ASP A 42 8.05 -5.80 -17.24
C ASP A 42 7.83 -4.53 -16.42
N TYR A 43 7.27 -4.64 -15.21
CA TYR A 43 7.04 -3.48 -14.37
C TYR A 43 8.24 -3.07 -13.53
N ASN A 44 9.32 -3.83 -13.48
CA ASN A 44 10.46 -3.58 -12.61
C ASN A 44 10.06 -3.35 -11.14
N ARG A 45 9.10 -4.15 -10.65
CA ARG A 45 8.60 -4.10 -9.28
C ARG A 45 8.85 -5.42 -8.59
N LEU A 46 9.35 -5.32 -7.38
CA LEU A 46 9.69 -6.46 -6.54
C LEU A 46 9.01 -6.29 -5.19
N GLN A 47 8.79 -7.39 -4.49
CA GLN A 47 8.24 -7.40 -3.14
C GLN A 47 9.08 -8.25 -2.21
N THR A 48 9.07 -7.90 -0.93
CA THR A 48 9.72 -8.64 0.13
C THR A 48 8.75 -8.74 1.30
N PRO A 49 8.24 -9.93 1.63
CA PRO A 49 7.39 -10.10 2.81
C PRO A 49 8.12 -9.73 4.09
N ILE A 50 7.42 -9.08 5.01
CA ILE A 50 7.85 -8.84 6.38
C ILE A 50 6.91 -9.62 7.29
N ASN A 51 7.42 -10.65 7.94
CA ASN A 51 6.64 -11.45 8.88
C ASN A 51 6.56 -10.77 10.25
N ASN A 52 5.64 -11.22 11.09
CA ASN A 52 5.38 -10.66 12.41
C ASN A 52 6.51 -10.83 13.44
N THR A 53 7.54 -11.61 13.13
CA THR A 53 8.75 -11.75 13.96
C THR A 53 9.82 -10.73 13.60
N HIS A 54 9.65 -10.00 12.51
CA HIS A 54 10.60 -9.00 12.07
C HIS A 54 10.44 -7.71 12.85
N PHE A 55 11.53 -7.11 13.31
CA PHE A 55 11.53 -5.87 14.12
C PHE A 55 10.71 -4.73 13.48
N PHE A 56 10.85 -4.54 12.18
CA PHE A 56 10.10 -3.48 11.48
C PHE A 56 8.60 -3.73 11.42
N TYR A 57 8.14 -4.98 11.47
CA TYR A 57 6.71 -5.28 11.51
C TYR A 57 6.03 -4.58 12.70
N THR A 58 6.58 -4.75 13.88
CA THR A 58 6.03 -4.16 15.12
C THR A 58 5.98 -2.63 15.04
N ILE A 59 6.99 -1.98 14.46
CA ILE A 59 7.02 -0.51 14.32
C ILE A 59 5.83 -0.01 13.48
N PHE A 60 5.57 -0.64 12.34
CA PHE A 60 4.48 -0.23 11.45
C PHE A 60 3.11 -0.65 12.00
N GLU A 61 3.01 -1.81 12.63
CA GLU A 61 1.80 -2.26 13.32
C GLU A 61 1.39 -1.29 14.43
N ASP A 62 2.31 -0.93 15.32
CA ASP A 62 2.07 0.03 16.40
C ASP A 62 1.64 1.40 15.87
N ALA A 63 2.25 1.85 14.78
CA ALA A 63 1.86 3.09 14.13
C ALA A 63 0.40 3.02 13.61
N LEU A 64 0.01 1.93 12.98
CA LEU A 64 -1.37 1.74 12.53
C LEU A 64 -2.37 1.67 13.68
N ILE A 65 -2.03 0.96 14.75
CA ILE A 65 -2.88 0.87 15.95
C ILE A 65 -3.16 2.27 16.53
N LYS A 66 -2.16 3.12 16.60
CA LYS A 66 -2.28 4.50 17.10
C LYS A 66 -3.25 5.36 16.27
N THR A 67 -3.39 5.10 15.00
CA THR A 67 -4.37 5.83 14.16
C THR A 67 -5.81 5.43 14.41
N GLY A 68 -6.04 4.27 15.00
CA GLY A 68 -7.36 3.66 15.18
C GLY A 68 -7.94 3.03 13.90
N VAL A 69 -7.23 3.05 12.77
CA VAL A 69 -7.72 2.44 11.51
C VAL A 69 -7.82 0.92 11.60
N THR A 70 -7.07 0.30 12.52
CA THR A 70 -7.11 -1.15 12.76
C THR A 70 -8.32 -1.62 13.55
N ARG A 71 -9.13 -0.72 14.12
CA ARG A 71 -10.33 -1.14 14.87
C ARG A 71 -11.28 -1.93 13.98
N GLY A 72 -11.51 -3.22 14.35
CA GLY A 72 -12.34 -4.17 13.60
C GLY A 72 -11.77 -4.54 12.22
N ARG A 73 -10.45 -4.40 12.06
CA ARG A 73 -9.68 -4.89 10.92
C ARG A 73 -8.50 -5.72 11.38
N ILE A 74 -8.03 -6.59 10.53
CA ILE A 74 -6.89 -7.47 10.76
C ILE A 74 -5.81 -7.07 9.78
N ILE A 75 -4.59 -6.85 10.27
CA ILE A 75 -3.43 -6.59 9.42
C ILE A 75 -3.07 -7.89 8.69
N ASN A 76 -2.98 -7.82 7.38
CA ASN A 76 -2.65 -8.93 6.50
C ASN A 76 -1.58 -8.51 5.50
N ASP A 77 -0.67 -9.45 5.16
CA ASP A 77 0.35 -9.29 4.11
C ASP A 77 1.15 -7.97 4.18
N MET A 78 1.99 -7.83 5.18
CA MET A 78 2.91 -6.70 5.24
C MET A 78 4.13 -6.97 4.33
N VAL A 79 4.33 -6.13 3.32
CA VAL A 79 5.39 -6.29 2.33
C VAL A 79 6.14 -4.98 2.06
N LEU A 80 7.44 -5.07 1.82
CA LEU A 80 8.19 -3.99 1.19
C LEU A 80 8.05 -4.09 -0.32
N LEU A 81 7.61 -3.02 -0.94
CA LEU A 81 7.54 -2.87 -2.38
C LEU A 81 8.78 -2.11 -2.86
N TYR A 82 9.57 -2.73 -3.72
CA TYR A 82 10.73 -2.12 -4.36
C TYR A 82 10.42 -1.86 -5.83
N SER A 83 10.26 -0.60 -6.18
CA SER A 83 10.16 -0.14 -7.57
C SER A 83 11.53 0.28 -8.06
N LYS A 84 12.08 -0.42 -9.04
CA LYS A 84 13.35 -0.06 -9.66
C LYS A 84 13.19 1.17 -10.54
N LYS A 85 14.26 1.92 -10.70
CA LYS A 85 14.34 3.04 -11.66
C LYS A 85 13.82 2.61 -13.04
N GLY A 86 12.95 3.41 -13.62
CA GLY A 86 12.34 3.16 -14.92
C GLY A 86 11.11 2.24 -14.86
N CYS A 87 10.64 1.87 -13.67
CA CYS A 87 9.40 1.11 -13.56
C CYS A 87 8.22 1.92 -14.13
N LYS A 88 7.34 1.26 -14.88
CA LYS A 88 6.16 1.87 -15.48
C LYS A 88 5.01 1.98 -14.47
N LYS A 89 4.09 2.90 -14.73
CA LYS A 89 2.81 2.96 -14.00
C LYS A 89 2.03 1.66 -14.24
N GLN A 90 1.42 1.13 -13.18
CA GLN A 90 0.52 -0.02 -13.29
C GLN A 90 -0.82 0.40 -13.94
N ALA A 91 -1.58 -0.59 -14.41
CA ALA A 91 -2.99 -0.38 -14.73
C ALA A 91 -3.77 -0.02 -13.46
N TYR A 92 -4.83 0.75 -13.61
CA TYR A 92 -5.73 1.03 -12.49
C TYR A 92 -6.46 -0.24 -12.05
N HIS A 93 -6.54 -0.44 -10.74
CA HIS A 93 -7.11 -1.65 -10.14
C HIS A 93 -7.65 -1.40 -8.74
N TYR A 94 -8.35 -2.40 -8.23
CA TYR A 94 -8.75 -2.52 -6.83
C TYR A 94 -7.93 -3.63 -6.16
N ASP A 95 -7.62 -3.46 -4.88
CA ASP A 95 -6.97 -4.50 -4.06
C ASP A 95 -7.96 -5.54 -3.53
N TYR A 96 -9.24 -5.22 -3.47
CA TYR A 96 -10.32 -6.08 -3.01
C TYR A 96 -11.39 -6.20 -4.09
N ASP A 97 -12.19 -7.25 -3.99
CA ASP A 97 -13.37 -7.44 -4.84
C ASP A 97 -14.33 -6.24 -4.67
N PRO A 98 -14.49 -5.39 -5.69
CA PRO A 98 -15.25 -4.15 -5.56
C PRO A 98 -16.72 -4.40 -5.25
N ASP A 99 -17.32 -5.51 -5.74
CA ASP A 99 -18.70 -5.82 -5.48
C ASP A 99 -18.93 -6.17 -4.00
N LYS A 100 -18.00 -6.89 -3.38
CA LYS A 100 -18.07 -7.20 -1.95
C LYS A 100 -17.86 -5.95 -1.08
N VAL A 101 -16.90 -5.09 -1.45
CA VAL A 101 -16.59 -3.87 -0.68
C VAL A 101 -17.75 -2.88 -0.74
N THR A 102 -18.29 -2.62 -1.94
CA THR A 102 -19.38 -1.65 -2.15
C THR A 102 -20.65 -2.04 -1.39
N ASN A 103 -20.93 -3.33 -1.26
CA ASN A 103 -22.10 -3.83 -0.57
C ASN A 103 -21.94 -3.93 0.96
N ASN A 104 -20.74 -3.72 1.50
CA ASN A 104 -20.47 -3.75 2.94
C ASN A 104 -20.62 -2.38 3.57
N ILE A 105 -21.81 -2.13 4.17
CA ILE A 105 -22.16 -0.84 4.78
C ILE A 105 -21.49 -0.59 6.13
N ARG A 106 -20.98 -1.62 6.81
CA ARG A 106 -20.49 -1.46 8.19
C ARG A 106 -19.06 -0.97 8.26
N ARG A 107 -18.17 -1.59 7.51
CA ARG A 107 -16.74 -1.25 7.49
C ARG A 107 -16.07 -1.81 6.25
N LYS A 108 -15.34 -0.98 5.53
CA LYS A 108 -14.58 -1.40 4.37
C LYS A 108 -13.20 -1.89 4.77
N PRO A 109 -12.64 -2.89 4.10
CA PRO A 109 -11.21 -3.18 4.16
C PRO A 109 -10.41 -2.00 3.61
N CYS A 110 -9.12 -1.94 3.88
CA CYS A 110 -8.27 -0.85 3.41
C CYS A 110 -6.92 -1.37 2.89
N GLY A 111 -6.39 -0.68 1.89
CA GLY A 111 -4.97 -0.72 1.57
C GLY A 111 -4.23 0.35 2.38
N VAL A 112 -2.97 0.07 2.69
CA VAL A 112 -2.10 0.99 3.45
C VAL A 112 -0.75 1.09 2.78
N LEU A 113 -0.24 2.30 2.66
CA LEU A 113 1.08 2.58 2.11
C LEU A 113 1.87 3.48 3.05
N PHE A 114 3.03 3.01 3.53
CA PHE A 114 3.99 3.82 4.28
C PHE A 114 5.15 4.25 3.40
N ALA A 115 5.47 5.53 3.41
CA ALA A 115 6.64 6.07 2.74
C ALA A 115 7.91 5.82 3.56
N ILE A 116 8.83 5.01 3.04
CA ILE A 116 10.17 4.80 3.62
C ILE A 116 11.11 5.93 3.21
N GLU A 117 10.82 6.60 2.12
CA GLU A 117 11.61 7.70 1.58
C GLU A 117 10.69 8.77 0.96
N ASP A 118 11.22 9.98 0.83
CA ASP A 118 10.50 11.09 0.22
C ASP A 118 10.10 10.79 -1.23
N ASN A 119 9.11 11.53 -1.70
CA ASN A 119 8.55 11.39 -3.05
C ASN A 119 7.99 9.98 -3.34
N THR A 120 7.63 9.22 -2.30
CA THR A 120 6.82 8.01 -2.48
C THR A 120 5.44 8.42 -2.99
N LYS A 121 4.90 7.69 -3.94
CA LYS A 121 3.66 8.10 -4.62
C LYS A 121 2.77 6.95 -5.02
N LEU A 122 1.46 7.25 -5.07
CA LEU A 122 0.41 6.38 -5.58
C LEU A 122 -0.49 7.19 -6.51
N ASN A 123 -0.89 6.59 -7.63
CA ASN A 123 -1.92 7.17 -8.48
C ASN A 123 -3.30 6.79 -7.96
N ILE A 124 -4.17 7.77 -7.71
CA ILE A 124 -5.57 7.55 -7.35
C ILE A 124 -6.44 8.06 -8.50
N LEU A 125 -7.40 7.26 -8.93
CA LEU A 125 -8.27 7.62 -10.03
C LEU A 125 -9.09 8.88 -9.70
N GLY A 126 -8.98 9.88 -10.56
CA GLY A 126 -9.63 11.17 -10.38
C GLY A 126 -8.79 12.22 -9.66
N GLU A 127 -7.79 11.81 -8.85
CA GLU A 127 -6.90 12.71 -8.10
C GLU A 127 -5.52 12.86 -8.75
N GLY A 128 -5.06 11.84 -9.49
CA GLY A 128 -3.71 11.78 -10.04
C GLY A 128 -2.69 11.22 -9.06
N GLU A 129 -1.44 11.71 -9.12
CA GLU A 129 -0.37 11.28 -8.22
C GLU A 129 -0.50 11.93 -6.84
N VAL A 130 -0.69 11.11 -5.81
CA VAL A 130 -0.63 11.51 -4.40
C VAL A 130 0.79 11.27 -3.90
N TYR A 131 1.42 12.31 -3.35
CA TYR A 131 2.82 12.30 -2.88
C TYR A 131 2.89 12.17 -1.37
N LEU A 132 3.81 11.33 -0.92
CA LEU A 132 4.11 11.08 0.48
C LEU A 132 5.57 11.38 0.78
N ASN A 133 5.83 12.04 1.90
CA ASN A 133 7.17 12.21 2.44
C ASN A 133 7.52 11.03 3.37
N GLN A 134 8.80 10.85 3.64
CA GLN A 134 9.28 9.83 4.57
C GLN A 134 8.49 9.87 5.89
N GLY A 135 8.01 8.71 6.33
CA GLY A 135 7.20 8.57 7.54
C GLY A 135 5.70 8.82 7.38
N ASP A 136 5.25 9.35 6.24
CA ASP A 136 3.82 9.49 5.94
C ASP A 136 3.18 8.11 5.71
N CYS A 137 1.90 8.02 6.06
CA CYS A 137 1.06 6.84 5.82
C CYS A 137 -0.20 7.23 5.06
N LEU A 138 -0.42 6.59 3.93
CA LEU A 138 -1.66 6.66 3.16
C LEU A 138 -2.51 5.44 3.46
N VAL A 139 -3.75 5.66 3.89
CA VAL A 139 -4.77 4.63 4.05
C VAL A 139 -5.88 4.91 3.04
N PHE A 140 -6.26 3.92 2.24
CA PHE A 140 -7.29 4.03 1.24
C PHE A 140 -8.27 2.85 1.33
N GLU A 141 -9.55 3.14 1.12
CA GLU A 141 -10.60 2.12 1.16
C GLU A 141 -10.42 1.07 0.06
N GLY A 142 -10.89 -0.16 0.30
CA GLY A 142 -10.72 -1.29 -0.61
C GLY A 142 -11.39 -1.11 -1.97
N ASP A 143 -12.36 -0.20 -2.09
CA ASP A 143 -12.99 0.22 -3.34
C ASP A 143 -12.36 1.49 -3.94
N CYS A 144 -11.21 1.92 -3.44
CA CYS A 144 -10.43 3.00 -4.03
C CYS A 144 -9.65 2.48 -5.24
N VAL A 145 -9.99 2.96 -6.43
CA VAL A 145 -9.27 2.64 -7.66
C VAL A 145 -7.94 3.36 -7.68
N HIS A 146 -6.87 2.61 -7.78
CA HIS A 146 -5.52 3.16 -7.74
C HIS A 146 -4.55 2.41 -8.66
N ALA A 147 -3.34 2.92 -8.78
CA ALA A 147 -2.26 2.31 -9.53
C ALA A 147 -0.90 2.67 -8.93
N GLY A 148 0.01 1.71 -8.85
CA GLY A 148 1.39 2.01 -8.51
C GLY A 148 2.00 2.97 -9.52
N SER A 149 2.57 4.08 -9.05
CA SER A 149 3.15 5.13 -9.91
C SER A 149 4.42 4.68 -10.61
N ALA A 150 4.71 5.28 -11.75
CA ALA A 150 6.03 5.16 -12.39
C ALA A 150 7.10 5.89 -11.56
N TYR A 151 8.32 5.36 -11.55
CA TYR A 151 9.46 5.99 -10.89
C TYR A 151 10.65 6.09 -11.84
N ASN A 152 11.30 7.24 -11.86
CA ASN A 152 12.56 7.47 -12.57
C ASN A 152 13.81 7.31 -11.65
N TYR A 153 13.60 6.82 -10.45
CA TYR A 153 14.60 6.47 -9.42
C TYR A 153 14.12 5.21 -8.68
N ASP A 154 15.00 4.58 -7.91
CA ASP A 154 14.62 3.47 -7.03
C ASP A 154 13.74 3.99 -5.90
N ASN A 155 12.63 3.33 -5.62
CA ASN A 155 11.76 3.64 -4.47
C ASN A 155 11.40 2.38 -3.69
N VAL A 156 11.56 2.45 -2.37
CA VAL A 156 11.11 1.42 -1.43
C VAL A 156 10.03 2.02 -0.53
N ARG A 157 8.93 1.30 -0.39
CA ARG A 157 7.81 1.64 0.48
C ARG A 157 7.23 0.38 1.11
N LEU A 158 6.56 0.53 2.24
CA LEU A 158 5.86 -0.60 2.85
C LEU A 158 4.40 -0.56 2.46
N HIS A 159 3.86 -1.71 2.12
CA HIS A 159 2.43 -1.90 1.82
C HIS A 159 1.86 -2.99 2.72
N THR A 160 0.62 -2.79 3.18
CA THR A 160 -0.12 -3.80 3.93
C THR A 160 -1.62 -3.65 3.67
N TYR A 161 -2.36 -4.67 4.03
CA TYR A 161 -3.80 -4.74 3.90
C TYR A 161 -4.46 -4.81 5.28
N LEU A 162 -5.62 -4.19 5.39
CA LEU A 162 -6.47 -4.22 6.58
C LEU A 162 -7.77 -4.92 6.21
N ASP A 163 -7.82 -6.22 6.41
CA ASP A 163 -8.98 -7.05 6.14
C ASP A 163 -10.09 -6.80 7.17
N VAL A 164 -11.33 -7.03 6.77
CA VAL A 164 -12.47 -7.14 7.69
C VAL A 164 -12.93 -8.59 7.75
N ILE A 165 -13.72 -8.94 8.77
CA ILE A 165 -14.10 -10.34 9.03
C ILE A 165 -14.74 -11.02 7.81
N ASP A 166 -15.54 -10.28 7.05
CA ASP A 166 -16.31 -10.81 5.91
C ASP A 166 -15.63 -10.57 4.56
N ILE A 167 -14.59 -9.77 4.51
CA ILE A 167 -13.87 -9.43 3.28
C ILE A 167 -12.37 -9.52 3.54
N LYS A 168 -11.80 -10.62 3.08
CA LYS A 168 -10.36 -10.86 3.12
C LYS A 168 -9.78 -10.71 1.72
N ARG A 169 -8.58 -10.15 1.65
CA ARG A 169 -7.84 -10.14 0.41
C ARG A 169 -7.45 -11.57 0.03
N SER A 170 -7.67 -11.92 -1.22
CA SER A 170 -7.11 -13.15 -1.79
C SER A 170 -5.69 -12.89 -2.24
N GLU A 171 -4.76 -13.75 -1.88
CA GLU A 171 -3.38 -13.65 -2.34
C GLU A 171 -3.35 -13.55 -3.87
N ASN A 172 -2.52 -12.64 -4.34
CA ASN A 172 -2.27 -12.46 -5.77
C ASN A 172 -3.51 -12.10 -6.62
N SER A 173 -4.56 -11.59 -6.02
CA SER A 173 -5.75 -11.14 -6.71
C SER A 173 -5.76 -9.63 -6.90
N THR A 174 -6.05 -9.22 -8.12
CA THR A 174 -6.19 -7.80 -8.50
C THR A 174 -7.38 -7.69 -9.45
N TRP A 175 -8.28 -6.75 -9.18
CA TRP A 175 -9.45 -6.47 -10.02
C TRP A 175 -9.16 -5.23 -10.86
N PHE A 176 -9.03 -5.40 -12.16
CA PHE A 176 -8.75 -4.29 -13.07
C PHE A 176 -9.99 -3.40 -13.27
N TYR A 177 -9.74 -2.10 -13.36
CA TYR A 177 -10.75 -1.07 -13.61
C TYR A 177 -10.97 -0.84 -15.09
#